data_47c37fae7ee8bb1e92ac14ed8a883902
#
_entry.id   47c37fae7ee8bb1e92ac14ed8a883902
#
_cell.length_a   1.000
_cell.length_b   1.000
_cell.length_c   1.000
_cell.angle_alpha   90.00
_cell.angle_beta   90.00
_cell.angle_gamma   90.00
#
_symmetry.space_group_name_H-M   'P 1'
#
loop_
_entity.id
_entity.type
_entity.pdbx_description
1 polymer ?
#
loop_
_entity_poly.entity_id
_entity_poly.type
_entity_poly.pdbx_seq_one_letter_code
_entity_poly.pdbx_strand_id
1 'polypeptide(L)'
;MAKAIQIEKFSYSYPDGTKALSDITLDIDHGRRIALIGPNGAGKSTLLLAMAGFIRGTGTIIIDGLKLTNGNLKQVRSRIGCCLENPEDQLFMPTLFDDVAFGPLNMGLDAEQVRQRVSAALDKVGLSGMAQRAPHHLSAGQKRAASIATVLSMSPKIITLDEPDGSLDPRRRDNLASLLTGLSQTLVIATCSMDFAAAIADTAVIIDGGRVVTAGPADEIMSDLKLMSNHGLEVPKKFINGQA
;
A
#
# COMPACT_ATOMS: atom_id res chain seq x y z
N MET A 1 -18.00 9.36 -9.61
CA MET A 1 -17.25 9.77 -8.37
C MET A 1 -15.89 10.29 -8.79
N ALA A 2 -15.24 11.16 -7.99
CA ALA A 2 -13.88 11.60 -8.29
C ALA A 2 -12.90 10.42 -8.10
N LYS A 3 -11.93 10.28 -9.01
CA LYS A 3 -10.93 9.21 -8.96
C LYS A 3 -9.78 9.58 -8.02
N ALA A 4 -9.39 8.64 -7.16
CA ALA A 4 -8.20 8.75 -6.34
C ALA A 4 -6.93 8.51 -7.17
N ILE A 5 -6.97 7.48 -8.02
CA ILE A 5 -5.87 7.11 -8.92
C ILE A 5 -6.45 6.82 -10.31
N GLN A 6 -5.78 7.33 -11.34
CA GLN A 6 -6.05 6.99 -12.73
C GLN A 6 -4.72 6.63 -13.40
N ILE A 7 -4.69 5.50 -14.07
CA ILE A 7 -3.54 5.01 -14.82
C ILE A 7 -3.97 4.71 -16.23
N GLU A 8 -3.31 5.29 -17.21
CA GLU A 8 -3.63 5.13 -18.62
C GLU A 8 -2.41 4.62 -19.38
N LYS A 9 -2.50 3.39 -19.88
CA LYS A 9 -1.51 2.72 -20.74
C LYS A 9 -0.07 2.82 -20.19
N PHE A 10 0.07 2.66 -18.87
CA PHE A 10 1.37 2.78 -18.23
C PHE A 10 2.20 1.51 -18.44
N SER A 11 3.45 1.71 -18.88
CA SER A 11 4.42 0.64 -19.07
C SER A 11 5.76 1.01 -18.46
N TYR A 12 6.46 0.02 -17.91
CA TYR A 12 7.78 0.19 -17.31
C TYR A 12 8.66 -1.03 -17.51
N SER A 13 9.92 -0.78 -17.85
CA SER A 13 10.98 -1.80 -17.86
C SER A 13 12.13 -1.35 -16.98
N TYR A 14 12.73 -2.28 -16.24
CA TYR A 14 13.94 -2.03 -15.48
C TYR A 14 15.14 -1.74 -16.39
N PRO A 15 16.23 -1.14 -15.87
CA PRO A 15 17.42 -0.82 -16.68
C PRO A 15 18.10 -2.05 -17.34
N ASP A 16 17.91 -3.25 -16.78
CA ASP A 16 18.37 -4.52 -17.33
C ASP A 16 17.53 -5.04 -18.50
N GLY A 17 16.48 -4.30 -18.90
CA GLY A 17 15.55 -4.68 -19.96
C GLY A 17 14.35 -5.51 -19.50
N THR A 18 14.28 -5.93 -18.24
CA THR A 18 13.16 -6.70 -17.70
C THR A 18 11.88 -5.87 -17.74
N LYS A 19 10.89 -6.34 -18.50
CA LYS A 19 9.59 -5.67 -18.62
C LYS A 19 8.72 -6.01 -17.42
N ALA A 20 8.51 -5.03 -16.53
CA ALA A 20 7.78 -5.23 -15.29
C ALA A 20 6.30 -4.87 -15.39
N LEU A 21 5.94 -3.84 -16.18
CA LEU A 21 4.56 -3.40 -16.39
C LEU A 21 4.31 -3.15 -17.88
N SER A 22 3.14 -3.55 -18.37
CA SER A 22 2.77 -3.51 -19.78
C SER A 22 1.34 -3.02 -19.93
N ASP A 23 1.19 -1.80 -20.44
CA ASP A 23 -0.11 -1.23 -20.83
C ASP A 23 -1.15 -1.27 -19.68
N ILE A 24 -0.71 -0.94 -18.46
CA ILE A 24 -1.57 -0.88 -17.29
C ILE A 24 -2.59 0.25 -17.47
N THR A 25 -3.87 -0.11 -17.41
CA THR A 25 -4.98 0.85 -17.36
C THR A 25 -5.83 0.48 -16.16
N LEU A 26 -5.98 1.41 -15.21
CA LEU A 26 -6.67 1.16 -13.93
C LEU A 26 -7.20 2.47 -13.34
N ASP A 27 -8.46 2.46 -12.93
CA ASP A 27 -9.11 3.55 -12.21
C ASP A 27 -9.48 3.10 -10.79
N ILE A 28 -9.17 3.91 -9.79
CA ILE A 28 -9.49 3.67 -8.38
C ILE A 28 -10.26 4.86 -7.83
N ASP A 29 -11.43 4.61 -7.27
CA ASP A 29 -12.27 5.63 -6.63
C ASP A 29 -11.76 5.97 -5.21
N HIS A 30 -12.05 7.19 -4.74
CA HIS A 30 -11.74 7.59 -3.37
C HIS A 30 -12.44 6.71 -2.32
N GLY A 31 -11.76 6.48 -1.20
CA GLY A 31 -12.30 5.74 -0.05
C GLY A 31 -12.41 4.22 -0.27
N ARG A 32 -11.92 3.68 -1.39
CA ARG A 32 -11.92 2.24 -1.67
C ARG A 32 -10.66 1.57 -1.13
N ARG A 33 -10.81 0.32 -0.73
CA ARG A 33 -9.71 -0.58 -0.34
C ARG A 33 -9.52 -1.60 -1.45
N ILE A 34 -8.36 -1.51 -2.10
CA ILE A 34 -8.03 -2.31 -3.28
C ILE A 34 -6.98 -3.35 -2.87
N ALA A 35 -7.25 -4.63 -3.11
CA ALA A 35 -6.23 -5.66 -3.08
C ALA A 35 -5.64 -5.84 -4.49
N LEU A 36 -4.34 -5.56 -4.63
CA LEU A 36 -3.55 -5.99 -5.79
C LEU A 36 -3.08 -7.41 -5.53
N ILE A 37 -3.62 -8.39 -6.23
CA ILE A 37 -3.28 -9.80 -6.09
C ILE A 37 -2.68 -10.33 -7.39
N GLY A 38 -1.88 -11.37 -7.29
CA GLY A 38 -1.18 -11.95 -8.43
C GLY A 38 0.05 -12.73 -7.98
N PRO A 39 0.65 -13.56 -8.83
CA PRO A 39 1.83 -14.33 -8.50
C PRO A 39 3.03 -13.44 -8.15
N ASN A 40 4.07 -14.04 -7.55
CA ASN A 40 5.33 -13.34 -7.32
C ASN A 40 5.94 -12.92 -8.64
N GLY A 41 6.49 -11.70 -8.69
CA GLY A 41 7.03 -11.14 -9.93
C GLY A 41 5.99 -10.58 -10.92
N ALA A 42 4.69 -10.61 -10.59
CA ALA A 42 3.63 -10.10 -11.47
C ALA A 42 3.66 -8.57 -11.71
N GLY A 43 4.45 -7.82 -10.94
CA GLY A 43 4.58 -6.37 -11.08
C GLY A 43 3.84 -5.55 -10.01
N LYS A 44 3.29 -6.20 -8.96
CA LYS A 44 2.51 -5.52 -7.89
C LYS A 44 3.30 -4.40 -7.22
N SER A 45 4.48 -4.71 -6.64
CA SER A 45 5.37 -3.74 -5.97
C SER A 45 5.82 -2.64 -6.93
N THR A 46 6.15 -3.01 -8.17
CA THR A 46 6.52 -2.06 -9.22
C THR A 46 5.40 -1.06 -9.50
N LEU A 47 4.14 -1.53 -9.54
CA LEU A 47 2.98 -0.65 -9.74
C LEU A 47 2.79 0.30 -8.55
N LEU A 48 2.93 -0.17 -7.31
CA LEU A 48 2.86 0.70 -6.12
C LEU A 48 3.95 1.79 -6.15
N LEU A 49 5.19 1.42 -6.50
CA LEU A 49 6.29 2.38 -6.64
C LEU A 49 6.05 3.40 -7.76
N ALA A 50 5.43 2.97 -8.87
CA ALA A 50 5.04 3.87 -9.96
C ALA A 50 3.97 4.88 -9.50
N MET A 51 2.94 4.44 -8.78
CA MET A 51 1.89 5.32 -8.21
C MET A 51 2.49 6.37 -7.27
N ALA A 52 3.46 5.98 -6.42
CA ALA A 52 4.15 6.89 -5.49
C ALA A 52 5.23 7.77 -6.16
N GLY A 53 5.47 7.58 -7.47
CA GLY A 53 6.43 8.36 -8.25
C GLY A 53 7.89 8.06 -7.94
N PHE A 54 8.20 6.84 -7.46
CA PHE A 54 9.59 6.38 -7.30
C PHE A 54 10.20 5.91 -8.62
N ILE A 55 9.39 5.37 -9.51
CA ILE A 55 9.80 4.93 -10.84
C ILE A 55 9.01 5.65 -11.94
N ARG A 56 9.59 5.71 -13.13
CA ARG A 56 9.03 6.38 -14.31
C ARG A 56 8.95 5.42 -15.48
N GLY A 57 7.82 5.46 -16.16
CA GLY A 57 7.55 4.70 -17.37
C GLY A 57 6.93 5.56 -18.46
N THR A 58 6.38 4.92 -19.47
CA THR A 58 5.55 5.54 -20.49
C THR A 58 4.08 5.44 -20.11
N GLY A 59 3.23 6.31 -20.63
CA GLY A 59 1.82 6.43 -20.26
C GLY A 59 1.56 7.53 -19.23
N THR A 60 0.39 7.50 -18.57
CA THR A 60 -0.02 8.56 -17.64
C THR A 60 -0.43 7.96 -16.29
N ILE A 61 -0.02 8.60 -15.21
CA ILE A 61 -0.51 8.35 -13.85
C ILE A 61 -1.02 9.68 -13.28
N ILE A 62 -2.24 9.67 -12.76
CA ILE A 62 -2.88 10.81 -12.11
C ILE A 62 -3.22 10.40 -10.68
N ILE A 63 -2.75 11.16 -9.69
CA ILE A 63 -2.96 10.93 -8.26
C ILE A 63 -3.77 12.10 -7.70
N ASP A 64 -4.98 11.81 -7.21
CA ASP A 64 -5.90 12.81 -6.65
C ASP A 64 -6.05 14.04 -7.57
N GLY A 65 -6.23 13.81 -8.88
CA GLY A 65 -6.36 14.84 -9.91
C GLY A 65 -5.05 15.51 -10.35
N LEU A 66 -3.89 15.14 -9.79
CA LEU A 66 -2.58 15.64 -10.22
C LEU A 66 -1.89 14.63 -11.15
N LYS A 67 -1.65 15.01 -12.39
CA LYS A 67 -0.81 14.22 -13.31
C LYS A 67 0.62 14.16 -12.76
N LEU A 68 1.13 12.96 -12.58
CA LEU A 68 2.47 12.70 -12.06
C LEU A 68 3.54 13.14 -13.06
N THR A 69 4.38 14.10 -12.66
CA THR A 69 5.48 14.66 -13.46
C THR A 69 6.72 14.85 -12.58
N ASN A 70 7.89 15.12 -13.20
CA ASN A 70 9.10 15.42 -12.43
C ASN A 70 8.98 16.73 -11.62
N GLY A 71 8.21 17.70 -12.11
CA GLY A 71 8.08 19.01 -11.48
C GLY A 71 7.16 19.06 -10.27
N ASN A 72 6.31 18.03 -10.05
CA ASN A 72 5.30 18.06 -8.98
C ASN A 72 5.36 16.90 -7.99
N LEU A 73 6.50 16.19 -7.94
CA LEU A 73 6.69 15.03 -7.06
C LEU A 73 6.37 15.32 -5.60
N LYS A 74 6.79 16.48 -5.08
CA LYS A 74 6.52 16.87 -3.69
C LYS A 74 5.01 16.98 -3.43
N GLN A 75 4.26 17.57 -4.36
CA GLN A 75 2.80 17.70 -4.26
C GLN A 75 2.10 16.34 -4.35
N VAL A 76 2.53 15.47 -5.28
CA VAL A 76 1.98 14.11 -5.39
C VAL A 76 2.26 13.30 -4.12
N ARG A 77 3.51 13.31 -3.63
CA ARG A 77 3.92 12.58 -2.42
C ARG A 77 3.27 13.10 -1.12
N SER A 78 2.73 14.30 -1.09
CA SER A 78 1.90 14.74 0.03
C SER A 78 0.48 14.14 -0.02
N ARG A 79 0.03 13.61 -1.16
CA ARG A 79 -1.30 13.01 -1.35
C ARG A 79 -1.31 11.48 -1.26
N ILE A 80 -0.18 10.85 -1.58
CA ILE A 80 -0.02 9.39 -1.55
C ILE A 80 1.18 9.02 -0.68
N GLY A 81 0.95 8.20 0.34
CA GLY A 81 1.98 7.59 1.17
C GLY A 81 2.24 6.15 0.74
N CYS A 82 3.49 5.70 0.85
CA CYS A 82 3.88 4.36 0.46
C CYS A 82 4.56 3.64 1.63
N CYS A 83 4.02 2.48 2.02
CA CYS A 83 4.68 1.56 2.95
C CYS A 83 5.39 0.48 2.13
N LEU A 84 6.70 0.37 2.31
CA LEU A 84 7.54 -0.60 1.62
C LEU A 84 7.37 -2.01 2.20
N GLU A 85 7.69 -3.03 1.40
CA GLU A 85 7.67 -4.43 1.80
C GLU A 85 8.55 -4.68 3.03
N ASN A 86 9.80 -4.19 3.02
CA ASN A 86 10.69 -4.28 4.15
C ASN A 86 10.66 -2.98 4.98
N PRO A 87 10.17 -3.01 6.24
CA PRO A 87 10.15 -1.83 7.10
C PRO A 87 11.54 -1.23 7.38
N GLU A 88 12.62 -2.01 7.28
CA GLU A 88 13.98 -1.53 7.53
C GLU A 88 14.47 -0.57 6.44
N ASP A 89 13.93 -0.67 5.22
CA ASP A 89 14.22 0.27 4.14
C ASP A 89 13.51 1.63 4.32
N GLN A 90 12.56 1.69 5.26
CA GLN A 90 11.76 2.88 5.55
C GLN A 90 12.10 3.52 6.89
N LEU A 91 12.66 2.76 7.85
CA LEU A 91 13.02 3.21 9.19
C LEU A 91 14.53 3.37 9.29
N PHE A 92 15.03 4.59 9.20
CA PHE A 92 16.45 4.91 9.07
C PHE A 92 16.94 5.99 10.04
N MET A 93 16.06 6.57 10.85
CA MET A 93 16.37 7.62 11.80
C MET A 93 16.81 7.05 13.16
N PRO A 94 17.51 7.84 14.02
CA PRO A 94 17.95 7.39 15.33
C PRO A 94 16.81 6.98 16.27
N THR A 95 15.65 7.64 16.19
CA THR A 95 14.48 7.34 17.02
C THR A 95 13.24 7.13 16.18
N LEU A 96 12.28 6.40 16.72
CA LEU A 96 10.96 6.23 16.09
C LEU A 96 10.24 7.58 15.91
N PHE A 97 10.40 8.51 16.86
CA PHE A 97 9.87 9.86 16.71
C PHE A 97 10.40 10.54 15.45
N ASP A 98 11.72 10.47 15.21
CA ASP A 98 12.35 11.13 14.07
C ASP A 98 11.90 10.51 12.73
N ASP A 99 11.77 9.17 12.66
CA ASP A 99 11.22 8.50 11.47
C ASP A 99 9.78 8.96 11.17
N VAL A 100 8.92 9.00 12.19
CA VAL A 100 7.52 9.39 12.01
C VAL A 100 7.38 10.90 11.75
N ALA A 101 8.30 11.72 12.25
CA ALA A 101 8.35 13.17 12.03
C ALA A 101 8.89 13.55 10.65
N PHE A 102 9.64 12.66 10.00
CA PHE A 102 10.34 12.97 8.74
C PHE A 102 9.40 13.48 7.64
N GLY A 103 8.27 12.80 7.44
CA GLY A 103 7.26 13.23 6.46
C GLY A 103 6.67 14.61 6.77
N PRO A 104 6.08 14.83 7.95
CA PRO A 104 5.53 16.12 8.37
C PRO A 104 6.54 17.29 8.30
N LEU A 105 7.80 17.07 8.69
CA LEU A 105 8.86 18.08 8.56
C LEU A 105 9.11 18.47 7.10
N ASN A 106 9.20 17.48 6.21
CA ASN A 106 9.38 17.73 4.77
C ASN A 106 8.16 18.41 4.10
N MET A 107 6.98 18.28 4.71
CA MET A 107 5.78 19.02 4.30
C MET A 107 5.82 20.49 4.74
N GLY A 108 6.74 20.86 5.65
CA GLY A 108 6.90 22.22 6.15
C GLY A 108 6.00 22.55 7.35
N LEU A 109 5.55 21.54 8.09
CA LEU A 109 4.77 21.74 9.30
C LEU A 109 5.65 22.30 10.43
N ASP A 110 5.08 23.12 11.29
CA ASP A 110 5.76 23.61 12.48
C ASP A 110 5.97 22.52 13.56
N ALA A 111 6.82 22.79 14.53
CA ALA A 111 7.21 21.80 15.55
C ALA A 111 6.03 21.28 16.37
N GLU A 112 5.01 22.10 16.62
CA GLU A 112 3.83 21.68 17.37
C GLU A 112 2.94 20.76 16.54
N GLN A 113 2.68 21.11 15.29
CA GLN A 113 1.95 20.28 14.34
C GLN A 113 2.66 18.92 14.12
N VAL A 114 4.00 18.92 14.01
CA VAL A 114 4.78 17.69 13.90
C VAL A 114 4.59 16.80 15.12
N ARG A 115 4.72 17.34 16.36
CA ARG A 115 4.50 16.56 17.59
C ARG A 115 3.10 15.95 17.65
N GLN A 116 2.07 16.71 17.33
CA GLN A 116 0.69 16.24 17.31
C GLN A 116 0.48 15.12 16.29
N ARG A 117 1.03 15.27 15.06
CA ARG A 117 0.94 14.27 14.00
C ARG A 117 1.66 12.97 14.38
N VAL A 118 2.87 13.08 14.95
CA VAL A 118 3.64 11.93 15.41
C VAL A 118 2.90 11.18 16.51
N SER A 119 2.43 11.91 17.56
CA SER A 119 1.68 11.29 18.65
C SER A 119 0.45 10.56 18.14
N ALA A 120 -0.39 11.22 17.32
CA ALA A 120 -1.60 10.61 16.77
C ALA A 120 -1.32 9.39 15.88
N ALA A 121 -0.22 9.41 15.10
CA ALA A 121 0.16 8.30 14.26
C ALA A 121 0.64 7.09 15.09
N LEU A 122 1.48 7.33 16.10
CA LEU A 122 1.97 6.28 17.01
C LEU A 122 0.84 5.67 17.84
N ASP A 123 -0.12 6.49 18.29
CA ASP A 123 -1.30 6.02 19.02
C ASP A 123 -2.15 5.08 18.16
N LYS A 124 -2.40 5.44 16.90
CA LYS A 124 -3.18 4.62 15.97
C LYS A 124 -2.59 3.23 15.74
N VAL A 125 -1.27 3.10 15.77
CA VAL A 125 -0.59 1.81 15.54
C VAL A 125 -0.17 1.10 16.84
N GLY A 126 -0.56 1.65 18.02
CA GLY A 126 -0.28 1.05 19.32
C GLY A 126 1.17 1.16 19.78
N LEU A 127 1.89 2.23 19.38
CA LEU A 127 3.30 2.47 19.71
C LEU A 127 3.53 3.75 20.53
N SER A 128 2.52 4.29 21.19
CA SER A 128 2.55 5.58 21.93
C SER A 128 3.72 5.74 22.89
N GLY A 129 4.09 4.68 23.64
CA GLY A 129 5.18 4.71 24.60
C GLY A 129 6.58 4.46 24.00
N MET A 130 6.71 4.37 22.68
CA MET A 130 7.96 3.93 22.02
C MET A 130 8.65 5.01 21.20
N ALA A 131 8.17 6.25 21.24
CA ALA A 131 8.67 7.35 20.41
C ALA A 131 10.20 7.54 20.47
N GLN A 132 10.81 7.36 21.63
CA GLN A 132 12.25 7.53 21.84
C GLN A 132 13.07 6.25 21.60
N ARG A 133 12.43 5.14 21.23
CA ARG A 133 13.16 3.89 20.92
C ARG A 133 13.81 3.97 19.55
N ALA A 134 15.00 3.39 19.44
CA ALA A 134 15.64 3.18 18.15
C ALA A 134 14.90 2.08 17.36
N PRO A 135 14.66 2.25 16.06
CA PRO A 135 13.91 1.30 15.24
C PRO A 135 14.47 -0.13 15.27
N HIS A 136 15.78 -0.30 15.37
CA HIS A 136 16.41 -1.62 15.42
C HIS A 136 16.10 -2.41 16.72
N HIS A 137 15.62 -1.75 17.77
CA HIS A 137 15.15 -2.39 19.00
C HIS A 137 13.67 -2.82 18.95
N LEU A 138 12.98 -2.57 17.84
CA LEU A 138 11.59 -2.96 17.67
C LEU A 138 11.49 -4.39 17.14
N SER A 139 10.46 -5.14 17.57
CA SER A 139 10.14 -6.43 16.96
C SER A 139 9.65 -6.25 15.51
N ALA A 140 9.68 -7.30 14.68
CA ALA A 140 9.23 -7.24 13.29
C ALA A 140 7.81 -6.63 13.15
N GLY A 141 6.85 -7.05 13.99
CA GLY A 141 5.51 -6.47 13.98
C GLY A 141 5.47 -5.00 14.42
N GLN A 142 6.34 -4.59 15.37
CA GLN A 142 6.47 -3.19 15.76
C GLN A 142 7.11 -2.35 14.66
N LYS A 143 8.12 -2.88 13.94
CA LYS A 143 8.70 -2.21 12.77
C LYS A 143 7.65 -2.02 11.67
N ARG A 144 6.79 -3.02 11.41
CA ARG A 144 5.68 -2.90 10.46
C ARG A 144 4.70 -1.81 10.90
N ALA A 145 4.27 -1.81 12.15
CA ALA A 145 3.41 -0.76 12.71
C ALA A 145 4.06 0.63 12.62
N ALA A 146 5.36 0.72 12.90
CA ALA A 146 6.15 1.94 12.79
C ALA A 146 6.19 2.46 11.35
N SER A 147 6.44 1.60 10.35
CA SER A 147 6.43 2.01 8.93
C SER A 147 5.06 2.55 8.49
N ILE A 148 3.98 1.99 8.99
CA ILE A 148 2.64 2.54 8.75
C ILE A 148 2.46 3.90 9.44
N ALA A 149 2.98 4.08 10.67
CA ALA A 149 2.91 5.36 11.38
C ALA A 149 3.62 6.48 10.64
N THR A 150 4.78 6.22 9.98
CA THR A 150 5.49 7.24 9.18
C THR A 150 4.62 7.78 8.03
N VAL A 151 3.77 6.93 7.47
CA VAL A 151 2.83 7.32 6.40
C VAL A 151 1.61 8.03 7.00
N LEU A 152 1.02 7.49 8.07
CA LEU A 152 -0.17 8.08 8.71
C LEU A 152 0.09 9.50 9.23
N SER A 153 1.31 9.80 9.71
CA SER A 153 1.69 11.13 10.19
C SER A 153 1.58 12.22 9.13
N MET A 154 1.75 11.85 7.86
CA MET A 154 1.59 12.75 6.72
C MET A 154 0.11 13.07 6.41
N SER A 155 -0.83 12.26 6.93
CA SER A 155 -2.27 12.31 6.60
C SER A 155 -2.56 12.33 5.10
N PRO A 156 -2.01 11.39 4.32
CA PRO A 156 -2.24 11.35 2.88
C PRO A 156 -3.70 10.96 2.59
N LYS A 157 -4.18 11.24 1.38
CA LYS A 157 -5.49 10.78 0.90
C LYS A 157 -5.48 9.32 0.44
N ILE A 158 -4.32 8.85 0.01
CA ILE A 158 -4.10 7.52 -0.55
C ILE A 158 -2.91 6.88 0.17
N ILE A 159 -3.03 5.60 0.51
CA ILE A 159 -1.94 4.82 1.09
C ILE A 159 -1.74 3.58 0.25
N THR A 160 -0.51 3.36 -0.21
CA THR A 160 -0.10 2.11 -0.82
C THR A 160 0.70 1.28 0.20
N LEU A 161 0.43 -0.03 0.26
CA LEU A 161 1.12 -0.95 1.17
C LEU A 161 1.59 -2.17 0.38
N ASP A 162 2.86 -2.49 0.50
CA ASP A 162 3.46 -3.65 -0.14
C ASP A 162 3.69 -4.75 0.88
N GLU A 163 3.03 -5.92 0.69
CA GLU A 163 3.07 -7.11 1.55
C GLU A 163 3.00 -6.77 3.07
N PRO A 164 1.99 -5.97 3.50
CA PRO A 164 1.98 -5.44 4.87
C PRO A 164 1.74 -6.52 5.93
N ASP A 165 1.16 -7.65 5.55
CA ASP A 165 0.89 -8.81 6.40
C ASP A 165 2.03 -9.84 6.42
N GLY A 166 3.06 -9.65 5.60
CA GLY A 166 4.23 -10.52 5.54
C GLY A 166 4.91 -10.65 6.91
N SER A 167 5.30 -11.87 7.27
CA SER A 167 5.99 -12.21 8.54
C SER A 167 5.22 -11.89 9.83
N LEU A 168 3.92 -11.60 9.75
CA LEU A 168 3.06 -11.40 10.93
C LEU A 168 2.41 -12.72 11.37
N ASP A 169 2.38 -12.93 12.69
CA ASP A 169 1.55 -13.97 13.28
C ASP A 169 0.04 -13.67 13.07
N PRO A 170 -0.85 -14.68 13.21
CA PRO A 170 -2.28 -14.50 12.95
C PRO A 170 -2.91 -13.34 13.73
N ARG A 171 -2.61 -13.22 15.03
CA ARG A 171 -3.17 -12.15 15.88
C ARG A 171 -2.75 -10.76 15.42
N ARG A 172 -1.47 -10.60 15.03
CA ARG A 172 -0.96 -9.31 14.51
C ARG A 172 -1.53 -8.99 13.15
N ARG A 173 -1.77 -10.01 12.31
CA ARG A 173 -2.44 -9.85 11.02
C ARG A 173 -3.87 -9.36 11.19
N ASP A 174 -4.64 -9.92 12.15
CA ASP A 174 -5.99 -9.47 12.46
C ASP A 174 -6.02 -8.02 12.98
N ASN A 175 -5.06 -7.65 13.84
CA ASN A 175 -4.91 -6.28 14.31
C ASN A 175 -4.59 -5.32 13.16
N LEU A 176 -3.72 -5.72 12.23
CA LEU A 176 -3.41 -4.94 11.03
C LEU A 176 -4.65 -4.78 10.13
N ALA A 177 -5.39 -5.86 9.89
CA ALA A 177 -6.63 -5.83 9.12
C ALA A 177 -7.65 -4.86 9.75
N SER A 178 -7.81 -4.92 11.07
CA SER A 178 -8.69 -4.01 11.84
C SER A 178 -8.22 -2.55 11.73
N LEU A 179 -6.92 -2.30 11.83
CA LEU A 179 -6.36 -0.96 11.63
C LEU A 179 -6.68 -0.43 10.23
N LEU A 180 -6.37 -1.21 9.17
CA LEU A 180 -6.54 -0.80 7.79
C LEU A 180 -8.01 -0.58 7.41
N THR A 181 -8.92 -1.44 7.89
CA THR A 181 -10.37 -1.28 7.64
C THR A 181 -10.97 -0.08 8.36
N GLY A 182 -10.38 0.36 9.48
CA GLY A 182 -10.75 1.57 10.20
C GLY A 182 -10.23 2.89 9.59
N LEU A 183 -9.41 2.84 8.54
CA LEU A 183 -8.89 4.03 7.87
C LEU A 183 -9.91 4.55 6.84
N SER A 184 -10.00 5.88 6.73
CA SER A 184 -10.87 6.56 5.76
C SER A 184 -10.19 6.83 4.41
N GLN A 185 -8.89 6.61 4.33
CA GLN A 185 -8.08 6.82 3.13
C GLN A 185 -8.41 5.77 2.05
N THR A 186 -8.09 6.08 0.81
CA THR A 186 -8.01 5.07 -0.26
C THR A 186 -6.80 4.20 -0.01
N LEU A 187 -6.99 2.88 0.04
CA LEU A 187 -5.90 1.93 0.26
C LEU A 187 -5.66 1.10 -1.00
N VAL A 188 -4.38 0.94 -1.37
CA VAL A 188 -3.97 0.00 -2.42
C VAL A 188 -2.95 -0.94 -1.81
N ILE A 189 -3.31 -2.20 -1.64
CA ILE A 189 -2.56 -3.17 -0.86
C ILE A 189 -2.16 -4.32 -1.76
N ALA A 190 -0.87 -4.46 -2.02
CA ALA A 190 -0.32 -5.63 -2.66
C ALA A 190 -0.09 -6.71 -1.60
N THR A 191 -0.63 -7.90 -1.81
CA THR A 191 -0.41 -9.05 -0.91
C THR A 191 -0.52 -10.37 -1.66
N CYS A 192 0.26 -11.34 -1.20
CA CYS A 192 0.18 -12.74 -1.62
C CYS A 192 -0.76 -13.57 -0.73
N SER A 193 -1.26 -13.02 0.39
CA SER A 193 -2.19 -13.68 1.29
C SER A 193 -3.64 -13.43 0.86
N MET A 194 -4.26 -14.41 0.23
CA MET A 194 -5.64 -14.29 -0.24
C MET A 194 -6.65 -14.13 0.91
N ASP A 195 -6.42 -14.80 2.04
CA ASP A 195 -7.26 -14.63 3.23
C ASP A 195 -7.18 -13.19 3.78
N PHE A 196 -5.98 -12.58 3.80
CA PHE A 196 -5.82 -11.20 4.23
C PHE A 196 -6.47 -10.22 3.24
N ALA A 197 -6.22 -10.41 1.93
CA ALA A 197 -6.87 -9.62 0.89
C ALA A 197 -8.40 -9.64 1.01
N ALA A 198 -8.97 -10.83 1.20
CA ALA A 198 -10.41 -11.03 1.33
C ALA A 198 -11.01 -10.43 2.63
N ALA A 199 -10.19 -10.27 3.68
CA ALA A 199 -10.63 -9.66 4.93
C ALA A 199 -10.73 -8.13 4.87
N ILE A 200 -9.96 -7.48 3.97
CA ILE A 200 -9.81 -6.03 3.99
C ILE A 200 -10.34 -5.30 2.75
N ALA A 201 -10.37 -5.95 1.59
CA ALA A 201 -10.60 -5.29 0.31
C ALA A 201 -12.09 -5.21 -0.08
N ASP A 202 -12.48 -4.06 -0.65
CA ASP A 202 -13.76 -3.86 -1.33
C ASP A 202 -13.66 -4.27 -2.81
N THR A 203 -12.46 -4.13 -3.39
CA THR A 203 -12.16 -4.40 -4.80
C THR A 203 -10.88 -5.22 -4.90
N ALA A 204 -10.86 -6.20 -5.78
CA ALA A 204 -9.65 -6.94 -6.15
C ALA A 204 -9.22 -6.57 -7.57
N VAL A 205 -7.90 -6.51 -7.77
CA VAL A 205 -7.26 -6.33 -9.07
C VAL A 205 -6.25 -7.46 -9.23
N ILE A 206 -6.46 -8.34 -10.20
CA ILE A 206 -5.49 -9.37 -10.55
C ILE A 206 -4.47 -8.79 -11.51
N ILE A 207 -3.19 -8.90 -11.13
CA ILE A 207 -2.05 -8.57 -11.97
C ILE A 207 -1.29 -9.85 -12.28
N ASP A 208 -1.02 -10.09 -13.56
CA ASP A 208 -0.22 -11.21 -14.01
C ASP A 208 0.60 -10.82 -15.25
N GLY A 209 1.88 -11.23 -15.32
CA GLY A 209 2.80 -10.89 -16.39
C GLY A 209 2.90 -9.38 -16.65
N GLY A 210 2.80 -8.54 -15.62
CA GLY A 210 2.87 -7.08 -15.73
C GLY A 210 1.61 -6.43 -16.32
N ARG A 211 0.48 -7.13 -16.38
CA ARG A 211 -0.80 -6.63 -16.92
C ARG A 211 -1.92 -6.74 -15.91
N VAL A 212 -2.88 -5.83 -15.97
CA VAL A 212 -4.15 -6.02 -15.29
C VAL A 212 -4.96 -7.06 -16.06
N VAL A 213 -5.28 -8.17 -15.40
CA VAL A 213 -6.13 -9.23 -15.95
C VAL A 213 -7.59 -8.87 -15.79
N THR A 214 -7.97 -8.48 -14.57
CA THR A 214 -9.33 -8.08 -14.22
C THR A 214 -9.33 -7.18 -12.99
N ALA A 215 -10.38 -6.40 -12.83
CA ALA A 215 -10.66 -5.58 -11.65
C ALA A 215 -12.17 -5.58 -11.38
N GLY A 216 -12.57 -5.73 -10.13
CA GLY A 216 -13.99 -5.76 -9.75
C GLY A 216 -14.20 -5.99 -8.26
N PRO A 217 -15.43 -6.24 -7.80
CA PRO A 217 -15.74 -6.55 -6.41
C PRO A 217 -14.89 -7.72 -5.90
N ALA A 218 -14.29 -7.53 -4.71
CA ALA A 218 -13.32 -8.48 -4.17
C ALA A 218 -13.93 -9.89 -4.00
N ASP A 219 -15.18 -9.97 -3.51
CA ASP A 219 -15.84 -11.24 -3.28
C ASP A 219 -16.15 -11.99 -4.60
N GLU A 220 -16.52 -11.29 -5.66
CA GLU A 220 -16.79 -11.88 -6.98
C GLU A 220 -15.49 -12.45 -7.59
N ILE A 221 -14.40 -11.67 -7.59
CA ILE A 221 -13.13 -12.10 -8.18
C ILE A 221 -12.51 -13.24 -7.37
N MET A 222 -12.46 -13.11 -6.04
CA MET A 222 -11.76 -14.09 -5.21
C MET A 222 -12.55 -15.39 -4.99
N SER A 223 -13.84 -15.43 -5.29
CA SER A 223 -14.64 -16.66 -5.25
C SER A 223 -14.66 -17.43 -6.59
N ASP A 224 -14.18 -16.83 -7.68
CA ASP A 224 -14.06 -17.53 -8.96
C ASP A 224 -12.86 -18.47 -8.97
N LEU A 225 -13.12 -19.75 -8.65
CA LEU A 225 -12.13 -20.82 -8.59
C LEU A 225 -11.29 -20.95 -9.86
N LYS A 226 -11.95 -20.80 -11.03
CA LYS A 226 -11.29 -20.95 -12.32
C LYS A 226 -10.37 -19.77 -12.62
N LEU A 227 -10.85 -18.56 -12.36
CA LEU A 227 -10.06 -17.34 -12.52
C LEU A 227 -8.82 -17.37 -11.62
N MET A 228 -9.02 -17.65 -10.32
CA MET A 228 -7.93 -17.72 -9.35
C MET A 228 -6.88 -18.77 -9.72
N SER A 229 -7.30 -20.00 -10.03
CA SER A 229 -6.40 -21.08 -10.40
C SER A 229 -5.61 -20.83 -11.71
N ASN A 230 -6.24 -20.20 -12.71
CA ASN A 230 -5.58 -19.85 -13.97
C ASN A 230 -4.40 -18.87 -13.78
N HIS A 231 -4.42 -18.10 -12.69
CA HIS A 231 -3.35 -17.15 -12.34
C HIS A 231 -2.51 -17.59 -11.15
N GLY A 232 -2.59 -18.88 -10.77
CA GLY A 232 -1.79 -19.46 -9.69
C GLY A 232 -2.11 -18.90 -8.31
N LEU A 233 -3.34 -18.43 -8.09
CA LEU A 233 -3.80 -17.87 -6.85
C LEU A 233 -4.67 -18.87 -6.08
N GLU A 234 -4.52 -18.90 -4.75
CA GLU A 234 -5.38 -19.66 -3.87
C GLU A 234 -6.74 -18.96 -3.70
N VAL A 235 -7.78 -19.73 -3.48
CA VAL A 235 -9.09 -19.18 -3.11
C VAL A 235 -9.14 -18.95 -1.59
N PRO A 236 -9.56 -17.75 -1.12
CA PRO A 236 -9.70 -17.50 0.31
C PRO A 236 -10.60 -18.53 0.99
N LYS A 237 -10.22 -18.95 2.22
CA LYS A 237 -10.94 -19.97 3.00
C LYS A 237 -12.41 -19.65 3.21
N LYS A 238 -12.76 -18.35 3.34
CA LYS A 238 -14.16 -17.92 3.52
C LYS A 238 -15.07 -18.35 2.36
N PHE A 239 -14.52 -18.53 1.14
CA PHE A 239 -15.30 -18.93 -0.04
C PHE A 239 -15.30 -20.44 -0.25
N ILE A 240 -14.34 -21.17 0.32
CA ILE A 240 -14.28 -22.63 0.25
C ILE A 240 -15.28 -23.24 1.25
N ASN A 241 -15.33 -22.72 2.48
CA ASN A 241 -16.16 -23.25 3.56
C ASN A 241 -17.66 -22.90 3.44
N GLY A 242 -18.05 -22.00 2.56
CA GLY A 242 -19.45 -21.64 2.29
C GLY A 242 -20.15 -22.50 1.22
N GLN A 243 -19.45 -23.48 0.65
CA GLN A 243 -20.00 -24.41 -0.37
C GLN A 243 -20.27 -25.83 0.17
N ALA A 244 -20.23 -26.04 1.49
CA ALA A 244 -20.52 -27.31 2.16
C ALA A 244 -21.93 -27.32 2.78
#